data_0491c3e4237db16da6d2cfb1f6cd8387
#
_entry.id   0491c3e4237db16da6d2cfb1f6cd8387
#
_cell.length_a   1.000
_cell.length_b   1.000
_cell.length_c   1.000
_cell.angle_alpha   90.00
_cell.angle_beta   90.00
_cell.angle_gamma   90.00
#
_symmetry.space_group_name_H-M   'P 1'
#
loop_
_entity.id
_entity.type
_entity.pdbx_description
1 polymer ?
#
loop_
_entity_poly.entity_id
_entity_poly.type
_entity_poly.pdbx_seq_one_letter_code
_entity_poly.pdbx_strand_id
1 'polypeptide(L)'
;MLGLKRLKLDAIWLEIFPGTGNEIADRVAIRSFKTRLRSHGLVDNYCLLYQPRASDTQDLGEMRCFGMSESELRARLAGANALLNLSYSVHPPLLLQFERRIFCDLDPSEIFYWMTKMEMGQSYHHEFWTIGLNAGASDCRLPPSRIQWLTFYPLVDTKLIQPRHAPRRIKFTTIGQWYWGGAVEVDGQFPDLSKKVAFEKYLQLPAREKRARFELAMNIGQADPERARLRKRGWHLVDPHRVAKTPARYRRYVGSASAEFTAIKGVDVAWQTGWLSDRAATFLAMGRPVITEDTGGSKYLPRESGFRFVHDLESASAAVNEMISDWPLLSRQSRSVAVELFDSERNLRKILGLPSGLA
;
A
#
# COMPACT_ATOMS: atom_id res chain seq x y z
N MET A 1 -10.93 3.98 6.16
CA MET A 1 -11.89 5.02 6.58
C MET A 1 -13.17 5.05 5.75
N LEU A 2 -13.15 5.32 4.43
CA LEU A 2 -14.41 5.41 3.64
C LEU A 2 -15.21 4.11 3.65
N GLY A 3 -14.57 2.95 3.59
CA GLY A 3 -15.23 1.65 3.75
C GLY A 3 -15.92 1.49 5.11
N LEU A 4 -15.24 1.85 6.19
CA LEU A 4 -15.83 1.81 7.55
C LEU A 4 -17.05 2.73 7.66
N LYS A 5 -16.95 3.95 7.12
CA LYS A 5 -18.08 4.90 7.09
C LYS A 5 -19.28 4.34 6.31
N ARG A 6 -19.07 3.63 5.18
CA ARG A 6 -20.15 2.99 4.43
C ARG A 6 -20.78 1.82 5.17
N LEU A 7 -20.01 1.13 5.98
CA LEU A 7 -20.51 0.11 6.88
C LEU A 7 -21.26 0.69 8.08
N LYS A 8 -21.41 2.02 8.14
CA LYS A 8 -22.05 2.76 9.25
C LYS A 8 -21.35 2.53 10.59
N LEU A 9 -20.06 2.23 10.56
CA LEU A 9 -19.24 2.14 11.76
C LEU A 9 -18.80 3.54 12.17
N ASP A 10 -18.89 3.82 13.47
CA ASP A 10 -18.36 5.06 14.05
C ASP A 10 -16.82 4.90 14.19
N ALA A 11 -16.10 5.39 13.20
CA ALA A 11 -14.67 5.25 13.11
C ALA A 11 -13.99 6.61 13.02
N ILE A 12 -12.90 6.78 13.76
CA ILE A 12 -12.03 7.96 13.67
C ILE A 12 -10.67 7.56 13.07
N TRP A 13 -10.09 8.46 12.32
CA TRP A 13 -8.70 8.37 11.90
C TRP A 13 -7.83 9.02 12.98
N LEU A 14 -7.06 8.19 13.67
CA LEU A 14 -6.06 8.67 14.61
C LEU A 14 -4.71 8.74 13.87
N GLU A 15 -4.16 9.94 13.74
CA GLU A 15 -2.86 10.18 13.11
C GLU A 15 -1.86 10.67 14.14
N ILE A 16 -0.73 10.00 14.25
CA ILE A 16 0.38 10.47 15.07
C ILE A 16 1.36 11.23 14.16
N PHE A 17 1.61 12.49 14.49
CA PHE A 17 2.52 13.33 13.73
C PHE A 17 3.66 13.80 14.62
N PRO A 18 4.84 13.16 14.55
CA PRO A 18 6.03 13.63 15.23
C PRO A 18 6.50 14.93 14.58
N GLY A 19 6.72 15.96 15.40
CA GLY A 19 7.24 17.22 14.93
C GLY A 19 8.64 17.10 14.33
N THR A 20 8.89 17.87 13.29
CA THR A 20 10.19 17.87 12.59
C THR A 20 11.22 18.78 13.25
N GLY A 21 10.85 19.50 14.31
CA GLY A 21 11.65 20.58 14.91
C GLY A 21 11.51 21.92 14.18
N ASN A 22 10.78 21.95 13.06
CA ASN A 22 10.47 23.18 12.32
C ASN A 22 8.96 23.47 12.38
N GLU A 23 8.57 24.35 13.30
CA GLU A 23 7.14 24.68 13.52
C GLU A 23 6.40 25.16 12.25
N ILE A 24 7.08 25.91 11.37
CA ILE A 24 6.46 26.40 10.13
C ILE A 24 6.14 25.24 9.20
N ALA A 25 7.10 24.34 9.00
CA ALA A 25 6.92 23.15 8.20
C ALA A 25 5.81 22.26 8.78
N ASP A 26 5.80 22.07 10.10
CA ASP A 26 4.80 21.26 10.81
C ASP A 26 3.40 21.85 10.66
N ARG A 27 3.23 23.17 10.82
CA ARG A 27 1.94 23.85 10.59
C ARG A 27 1.43 23.67 9.15
N VAL A 28 2.33 23.73 8.16
CA VAL A 28 1.99 23.48 6.75
C VAL A 28 1.56 22.03 6.54
N ALA A 29 2.25 21.06 7.11
CA ALA A 29 1.91 19.63 7.04
C ALA A 29 0.54 19.35 7.66
N ILE A 30 0.28 19.87 8.89
CA ILE A 30 -1.00 19.73 9.58
C ILE A 30 -2.15 20.36 8.76
N ARG A 31 -1.95 21.54 8.21
CA ARG A 31 -2.96 22.19 7.34
C ARG A 31 -3.24 21.37 6.09
N SER A 32 -2.19 20.83 5.47
CA SER A 32 -2.31 19.96 4.29
C SER A 32 -3.08 18.68 4.59
N PHE A 33 -2.80 18.04 5.73
CA PHE A 33 -3.52 16.84 6.20
C PHE A 33 -5.02 17.16 6.38
N LYS A 34 -5.37 18.21 7.13
CA LYS A 34 -6.76 18.65 7.33
C LYS A 34 -7.49 18.88 5.99
N THR A 35 -6.83 19.56 5.05
CA THR A 35 -7.41 19.84 3.73
C THR A 35 -7.69 18.56 2.94
N ARG A 36 -6.79 17.57 3.01
CA ARG A 36 -6.98 16.27 2.35
C ARG A 36 -8.17 15.52 2.93
N LEU A 37 -8.30 15.45 4.25
CA LEU A 37 -9.43 14.76 4.89
C LEU A 37 -10.77 15.42 4.54
N ARG A 38 -10.84 16.77 4.57
CA ARG A 38 -12.03 17.51 4.15
C ARG A 38 -12.45 17.20 2.72
N SER A 39 -11.49 17.08 1.79
CA SER A 39 -11.79 16.77 0.39
C SER A 39 -12.41 15.37 0.18
N HIS A 40 -12.38 14.52 1.22
CA HIS A 40 -12.98 13.19 1.24
C HIS A 40 -14.18 13.07 2.20
N GLY A 41 -14.69 14.20 2.72
CA GLY A 41 -15.82 14.19 3.64
C GLY A 41 -15.51 13.62 5.02
N LEU A 42 -14.25 13.66 5.44
CA LEU A 42 -13.76 13.20 6.74
C LEU A 42 -13.47 14.41 7.64
N VAL A 43 -14.46 15.28 7.85
CA VAL A 43 -14.28 16.55 8.60
C VAL A 43 -14.22 16.29 10.09
N ASP A 44 -15.13 15.46 10.60
CA ASP A 44 -15.33 15.22 12.04
C ASP A 44 -14.88 13.82 12.48
N ASN A 45 -14.24 13.07 11.60
CA ASN A 45 -13.85 11.69 11.85
C ASN A 45 -12.33 11.53 11.94
N TYR A 46 -11.60 12.49 12.50
CA TYR A 46 -10.17 12.36 12.71
C TYR A 46 -9.67 13.12 13.93
N CYS A 47 -8.61 12.62 14.53
CA CYS A 47 -7.74 13.35 15.43
C CYS A 47 -6.30 13.22 14.96
N LEU A 48 -5.62 14.33 14.69
CA LEU A 48 -4.18 14.35 14.51
C LEU A 48 -3.55 14.74 15.85
N LEU A 49 -2.76 13.83 16.39
CA LEU A 49 -1.96 14.00 17.59
C LEU A 49 -0.58 14.49 17.19
N TYR A 50 -0.32 15.77 17.43
CA TYR A 50 0.97 16.38 17.17
C TYR A 50 1.86 16.25 18.39
N GLN A 51 3.00 15.60 18.21
CA GLN A 51 4.04 15.40 19.21
C GLN A 51 5.18 16.36 18.94
N PRO A 52 5.30 17.51 19.64
CA PRO A 52 6.26 18.57 19.30
C PRO A 52 7.73 18.18 19.53
N ARG A 53 7.96 17.16 20.37
CA ARG A 53 9.28 16.59 20.61
C ARG A 53 9.27 15.13 20.22
N ALA A 54 10.33 14.66 19.57
CA ALA A 54 10.49 13.24 19.32
C ALA A 54 10.55 12.49 20.67
N SER A 55 9.68 11.50 20.83
CA SER A 55 9.62 10.64 22.01
C SER A 55 9.22 9.25 21.56
N ASP A 56 9.79 8.25 22.15
CA ASP A 56 9.42 6.83 21.91
C ASP A 56 8.10 6.46 22.61
N THR A 57 7.61 7.34 23.49
CA THR A 57 6.33 7.16 24.21
C THR A 57 5.27 8.06 23.62
N GLN A 58 4.07 7.52 23.47
CA GLN A 58 2.91 8.27 22.96
C GLN A 58 1.93 8.55 24.10
N ASP A 59 2.23 9.58 24.91
CA ASP A 59 1.36 10.06 25.97
C ASP A 59 0.46 11.20 25.47
N LEU A 60 -0.85 11.04 25.62
CA LEU A 60 -1.83 12.06 25.23
C LEU A 60 -1.60 13.40 25.94
N GLY A 61 -1.12 13.39 27.19
CA GLY A 61 -0.85 14.60 27.96
C GLY A 61 0.29 15.45 27.38
N GLU A 62 1.17 14.86 26.58
CA GLU A 62 2.29 15.54 25.91
C GLU A 62 2.00 15.92 24.46
N MET A 63 0.83 15.55 23.94
CA MET A 63 0.44 15.78 22.54
C MET A 63 -0.59 16.90 22.38
N ARG A 64 -0.59 17.54 21.23
CA ARG A 64 -1.62 18.52 20.86
C ARG A 64 -2.62 17.91 19.90
N CYS A 65 -3.90 17.97 20.24
CA CYS A 65 -4.98 17.47 19.40
C CYS A 65 -5.37 18.48 18.31
N PHE A 66 -5.57 17.97 17.08
CA PHE A 66 -6.14 18.72 15.98
C PHE A 66 -7.25 17.91 15.32
N GLY A 67 -8.39 18.53 15.06
CA GLY A 67 -9.57 17.92 14.46
C GLY A 67 -10.69 17.72 15.45
N MET A 68 -10.37 17.35 16.69
CA MET A 68 -11.27 17.32 17.85
C MET A 68 -10.51 17.81 19.08
N SER A 69 -11.22 18.10 20.16
CA SER A 69 -10.62 18.44 21.46
C SER A 69 -10.05 17.19 22.14
N GLU A 70 -9.15 17.38 23.10
CA GLU A 70 -8.61 16.25 23.90
C GLU A 70 -9.71 15.56 24.69
N SER A 71 -10.65 16.33 25.28
CA SER A 71 -11.77 15.74 26.04
C SER A 71 -12.69 14.89 25.15
N GLU A 72 -12.96 15.36 23.94
CA GLU A 72 -13.72 14.58 22.95
C GLU A 72 -12.97 13.33 22.51
N LEU A 73 -11.65 13.42 22.27
CA LEU A 73 -10.83 12.25 21.95
C LEU A 73 -10.88 11.24 23.10
N ARG A 74 -10.67 11.65 24.35
CA ARG A 74 -10.72 10.75 25.52
C ARG A 74 -12.08 10.03 25.63
N ALA A 75 -13.18 10.75 25.39
CA ALA A 75 -14.51 10.14 25.38
C ALA A 75 -14.65 9.10 24.25
N ARG A 76 -14.11 9.41 23.05
CA ARG A 76 -14.08 8.47 21.91
C ARG A 76 -13.22 7.24 22.17
N LEU A 77 -12.07 7.41 22.80
CA LEU A 77 -11.19 6.28 23.17
C LEU A 77 -11.85 5.35 24.18
N ALA A 78 -12.49 5.93 25.22
CA ALA A 78 -13.20 5.15 26.23
C ALA A 78 -14.40 4.35 25.66
N GLY A 79 -15.00 4.81 24.57
CA GLY A 79 -16.09 4.11 23.88
C GLY A 79 -15.64 3.25 22.68
N ALA A 80 -14.33 3.18 22.40
CA ALA A 80 -13.83 2.49 21.22
C ALA A 80 -13.81 0.97 21.42
N ASN A 81 -14.51 0.24 20.53
CA ASN A 81 -14.51 -1.22 20.56
C ASN A 81 -13.20 -1.84 20.08
N ALA A 82 -12.46 -1.18 19.19
CA ALA A 82 -11.19 -1.70 18.68
C ALA A 82 -10.31 -0.60 18.09
N LEU A 83 -8.99 -0.84 18.12
CA LEU A 83 -7.99 -0.12 17.33
C LEU A 83 -7.52 -1.01 16.18
N LEU A 84 -7.53 -0.49 14.96
CA LEU A 84 -6.79 -1.02 13.82
C LEU A 84 -5.46 -0.28 13.73
N ASN A 85 -4.40 -0.89 14.26
CA ASN A 85 -3.07 -0.28 14.32
C ASN A 85 -2.27 -0.62 13.05
N LEU A 86 -2.19 0.32 12.11
CA LEU A 86 -1.53 0.10 10.83
C LEU A 86 -0.01 0.18 11.00
N SER A 87 0.67 -0.93 10.71
CA SER A 87 2.15 -1.04 10.75
C SER A 87 2.76 -0.51 12.05
N TYR A 88 2.09 -0.78 13.17
CA TYR A 88 2.54 -0.36 14.51
C TYR A 88 2.74 1.17 14.64
N SER A 89 1.81 1.96 14.12
CA SER A 89 1.89 3.44 14.21
C SER A 89 1.46 4.01 15.56
N VAL A 90 0.69 3.26 16.35
CA VAL A 90 0.27 3.64 17.72
C VAL A 90 1.02 2.78 18.72
N HIS A 91 1.69 3.44 19.69
CA HIS A 91 2.56 2.83 20.68
C HIS A 91 2.02 3.04 22.11
N PRO A 92 2.49 2.28 23.13
CA PRO A 92 2.20 2.57 24.53
C PRO A 92 2.71 3.97 24.95
N PRO A 93 2.04 4.66 25.89
CA PRO A 93 0.84 4.21 26.62
C PRO A 93 -0.49 4.39 25.87
N LEU A 94 -0.51 5.14 24.75
CA LEU A 94 -1.74 5.40 23.98
C LEU A 94 -2.39 4.10 23.49
N LEU A 95 -1.59 3.17 22.98
CA LEU A 95 -2.05 1.85 22.53
C LEU A 95 -2.83 1.09 23.61
N LEU A 96 -2.41 1.19 24.86
CA LEU A 96 -3.01 0.45 25.98
C LEU A 96 -4.37 1.00 26.41
N GLN A 97 -4.82 2.14 25.87
CA GLN A 97 -6.15 2.68 26.16
C GLN A 97 -7.27 1.95 25.40
N PHE A 98 -6.91 1.08 24.45
CA PHE A 98 -7.89 0.30 23.68
C PHE A 98 -8.01 -1.11 24.23
N GLU A 99 -9.25 -1.58 24.44
CA GLU A 99 -9.49 -2.96 24.91
C GLU A 99 -9.12 -3.99 23.85
N ARG A 100 -9.55 -3.80 22.60
CA ARG A 100 -9.21 -4.68 21.49
C ARG A 100 -8.22 -3.99 20.57
N ARG A 101 -7.06 -4.60 20.40
CA ARG A 101 -5.94 -4.04 19.62
C ARG A 101 -5.56 -5.01 18.52
N ILE A 102 -5.74 -4.56 17.28
CA ILE A 102 -5.49 -5.34 16.06
C ILE A 102 -4.29 -4.76 15.36
N PHE A 103 -3.22 -5.55 15.25
CA PHE A 103 -2.06 -5.21 14.45
C PHE A 103 -2.39 -5.45 12.98
N CYS A 104 -2.22 -4.45 12.12
CA CYS A 104 -2.45 -4.57 10.68
C CYS A 104 -1.11 -4.42 9.94
N ASP A 105 -0.54 -5.53 9.52
CA ASP A 105 0.67 -5.56 8.70
C ASP A 105 0.38 -5.23 7.24
N LEU A 106 1.16 -4.31 6.67
CA LEU A 106 1.10 -3.88 5.27
C LEU A 106 2.41 -4.12 4.50
N ASP A 107 3.42 -4.70 5.15
CA ASP A 107 4.73 -5.05 4.57
C ASP A 107 5.25 -6.37 5.18
N PRO A 108 4.70 -7.52 4.74
CA PRO A 108 4.90 -8.78 5.43
C PRO A 108 6.36 -9.20 5.56
N SER A 109 7.19 -9.02 4.54
CA SER A 109 8.59 -9.45 4.61
C SER A 109 9.37 -8.72 5.71
N GLU A 110 9.19 -7.42 5.85
CA GLU A 110 9.90 -6.62 6.86
C GLU A 110 9.30 -6.80 8.25
N ILE A 111 8.00 -6.75 8.40
CA ILE A 111 7.33 -6.88 9.70
C ILE A 111 7.60 -8.25 10.32
N PHE A 112 7.44 -9.34 9.56
CA PHE A 112 7.72 -10.69 10.07
C PHE A 112 9.19 -10.86 10.49
N TYR A 113 10.13 -10.33 9.67
CA TYR A 113 11.54 -10.38 10.02
C TYR A 113 11.85 -9.61 11.31
N TRP A 114 11.42 -8.35 11.38
CA TRP A 114 11.72 -7.51 12.53
C TRP A 114 11.07 -7.99 13.82
N MET A 115 9.88 -8.58 13.74
CA MET A 115 9.22 -9.23 14.89
C MET A 115 10.03 -10.42 15.45
N THR A 116 10.95 -11.02 14.69
CA THR A 116 11.89 -12.03 15.23
C THR A 116 13.09 -11.41 15.94
N LYS A 117 13.36 -10.14 15.74
CA LYS A 117 14.55 -9.45 16.26
C LYS A 117 14.20 -8.51 17.43
N MET A 118 12.99 -7.99 17.48
CA MET A 118 12.58 -7.01 18.50
C MET A 118 11.09 -7.04 18.78
N GLU A 119 10.69 -6.41 19.87
CA GLU A 119 9.29 -6.15 20.18
C GLU A 119 8.74 -5.05 19.23
N MET A 120 7.80 -5.43 18.39
CA MET A 120 7.09 -4.55 17.47
C MET A 120 5.57 -4.57 17.73
N GLY A 121 5.20 -4.67 19.00
CA GLY A 121 3.79 -4.70 19.39
C GLY A 121 3.23 -6.10 19.58
N GLN A 122 4.03 -7.18 19.47
CA GLN A 122 3.57 -8.55 19.62
C GLN A 122 2.91 -8.77 21.01
N SER A 123 3.50 -8.21 22.07
CA SER A 123 2.99 -8.30 23.44
C SER A 123 1.79 -7.42 23.73
N TYR A 124 1.46 -6.49 22.85
CA TYR A 124 0.44 -5.46 23.10
C TYR A 124 -0.83 -5.66 22.30
N HIS A 125 -0.81 -6.47 21.22
CA HIS A 125 -1.97 -6.71 20.38
C HIS A 125 -2.62 -8.06 20.67
N HIS A 126 -3.91 -8.13 20.40
CA HIS A 126 -4.71 -9.35 20.60
C HIS A 126 -4.90 -10.12 19.30
N GLU A 127 -4.89 -9.42 18.17
CA GLU A 127 -5.10 -9.97 16.84
C GLU A 127 -4.07 -9.40 15.86
N PHE A 128 -3.72 -10.20 14.87
CA PHE A 128 -2.72 -9.86 13.86
C PHE A 128 -3.27 -10.13 12.46
N TRP A 129 -3.34 -9.08 11.66
CA TRP A 129 -3.83 -9.14 10.30
C TRP A 129 -2.70 -8.77 9.34
N THR A 130 -2.59 -9.47 8.19
CA THR A 130 -1.54 -9.24 7.19
C THR A 130 -2.09 -9.29 5.78
N ILE A 131 -1.51 -8.46 4.90
CA ILE A 131 -1.72 -8.56 3.44
C ILE A 131 -0.80 -9.59 2.77
N GLY A 132 0.01 -10.29 3.55
CA GLY A 132 0.77 -11.45 3.11
C GLY A 132 -0.14 -12.67 3.01
N LEU A 133 -0.84 -12.81 1.89
CA LEU A 133 -1.91 -13.83 1.71
C LEU A 133 -1.41 -15.26 1.91
N ASN A 134 -0.11 -15.49 1.74
CA ASN A 134 0.51 -16.80 1.86
C ASN A 134 1.06 -17.10 3.27
N ALA A 135 0.90 -16.18 4.22
CA ALA A 135 1.37 -16.35 5.59
C ALA A 135 0.76 -17.62 6.22
N GLY A 136 1.62 -18.50 6.71
CA GLY A 136 1.24 -19.80 7.28
C GLY A 136 1.05 -20.94 6.27
N ALA A 137 1.15 -20.70 4.97
CA ALA A 137 1.13 -21.76 3.97
C ALA A 137 2.47 -22.52 3.93
N SER A 138 2.45 -23.79 3.51
CA SER A 138 3.62 -24.68 3.52
C SER A 138 4.77 -24.25 2.62
N ASP A 139 4.51 -23.47 1.59
CA ASP A 139 5.50 -22.91 0.64
C ASP A 139 5.88 -21.46 0.96
N CYS A 140 5.29 -20.87 1.99
CA CYS A 140 5.68 -19.56 2.51
C CYS A 140 6.99 -19.68 3.31
N ARG A 141 7.96 -18.83 3.00
CA ARG A 141 9.28 -18.80 3.67
C ARG A 141 9.43 -17.59 4.59
N LEU A 142 8.34 -16.97 4.97
CA LEU A 142 8.38 -15.95 6.04
C LEU A 142 8.98 -16.54 7.31
N PRO A 143 9.74 -15.77 8.10
CA PRO A 143 10.27 -16.24 9.36
C PRO A 143 9.17 -16.86 10.24
N PRO A 144 9.43 -18.00 10.89
CA PRO A 144 8.45 -18.67 11.71
C PRO A 144 7.99 -17.79 12.86
N SER A 145 6.70 -17.75 13.09
CA SER A 145 6.08 -16.95 14.14
C SER A 145 5.08 -17.80 14.93
N ARG A 146 4.98 -17.55 16.25
CA ARG A 146 3.90 -18.11 17.08
C ARG A 146 2.58 -17.35 16.94
N ILE A 147 2.60 -16.24 16.20
CA ILE A 147 1.44 -15.39 15.96
C ILE A 147 0.54 -16.05 14.92
N GLN A 148 -0.74 -16.17 15.24
CA GLN A 148 -1.75 -16.57 14.28
C GLN A 148 -2.17 -15.35 13.46
N TRP A 149 -1.80 -15.33 12.17
CA TRP A 149 -2.11 -14.25 11.25
C TRP A 149 -3.42 -14.51 10.52
N LEU A 150 -4.28 -13.51 10.48
CA LEU A 150 -5.44 -13.47 9.62
C LEU A 150 -5.08 -12.70 8.34
N THR A 151 -5.24 -13.35 7.20
CA THR A 151 -4.89 -12.74 5.90
C THR A 151 -6.05 -11.97 5.31
N PHE A 152 -5.76 -10.84 4.64
CA PHE A 152 -6.75 -10.06 3.91
C PHE A 152 -6.17 -9.43 2.65
N TYR A 153 -7.02 -9.13 1.67
CA TYR A 153 -6.59 -8.46 0.46
C TYR A 153 -6.36 -6.96 0.70
N PRO A 154 -5.39 -6.33 -0.01
CA PRO A 154 -5.23 -4.88 0.00
C PRO A 154 -6.55 -4.17 -0.32
N LEU A 155 -6.89 -3.14 0.45
CA LEU A 155 -8.20 -2.52 0.40
C LEU A 155 -8.25 -1.36 -0.60
N VAL A 156 -9.20 -1.40 -1.52
CA VAL A 156 -9.51 -0.28 -2.41
C VAL A 156 -11.01 0.08 -2.35
N ASP A 157 -11.30 1.37 -2.34
CA ASP A 157 -12.69 1.85 -2.41
C ASP A 157 -13.18 1.82 -3.87
N THR A 158 -13.81 0.74 -4.28
CA THR A 158 -14.29 0.54 -5.64
C THR A 158 -15.47 1.45 -6.01
N LYS A 159 -16.17 2.05 -5.04
CA LYS A 159 -17.21 3.06 -5.28
C LYS A 159 -16.61 4.43 -5.58
N LEU A 160 -15.47 4.77 -4.96
CA LEU A 160 -14.73 6.00 -5.24
C LEU A 160 -13.84 5.87 -6.48
N ILE A 161 -13.20 4.72 -6.64
CA ILE A 161 -12.26 4.41 -7.73
C ILE A 161 -13.04 3.71 -8.84
N GLN A 162 -13.42 4.47 -9.88
CA GLN A 162 -14.22 3.96 -11.00
C GLN A 162 -13.36 3.71 -12.24
N PRO A 163 -13.75 2.76 -13.11
CA PRO A 163 -13.08 2.51 -14.37
C PRO A 163 -12.99 3.77 -15.24
N ARG A 164 -11.94 3.84 -16.04
CA ARG A 164 -11.73 4.91 -17.00
C ARG A 164 -11.54 4.35 -18.39
N HIS A 165 -11.92 5.13 -19.40
CA HIS A 165 -11.72 4.76 -20.80
C HIS A 165 -10.24 4.44 -21.09
N ALA A 166 -10.01 3.64 -22.13
CA ALA A 166 -8.68 3.35 -22.64
C ALA A 166 -7.91 4.66 -22.92
N PRO A 167 -6.66 4.79 -22.50
CA PRO A 167 -5.86 5.93 -22.86
C PRO A 167 -5.54 5.89 -24.36
N ARG A 168 -5.43 7.07 -24.98
CA ARG A 168 -5.14 7.20 -26.42
C ARG A 168 -3.77 6.62 -26.83
N ARG A 169 -2.83 6.57 -25.87
CA ARG A 169 -1.48 6.01 -26.05
C ARG A 169 -1.25 4.91 -25.06
N ILE A 170 -0.68 3.82 -25.52
CA ILE A 170 -0.33 2.68 -24.66
C ILE A 170 0.81 3.13 -23.74
N LYS A 171 0.53 3.11 -22.44
CA LYS A 171 1.46 3.53 -21.41
C LYS A 171 1.42 2.57 -20.22
N PHE A 172 2.58 2.02 -19.88
CA PHE A 172 2.81 1.28 -18.67
C PHE A 172 3.48 2.19 -17.64
N THR A 173 3.03 2.14 -16.40
CA THR A 173 3.61 2.99 -15.37
C THR A 173 3.56 2.32 -14.01
N THR A 174 4.39 2.82 -13.10
CA THR A 174 4.32 2.53 -11.66
C THR A 174 4.77 3.74 -10.87
N ILE A 175 4.49 3.74 -9.57
CA ILE A 175 4.92 4.77 -8.63
C ILE A 175 5.50 4.12 -7.38
N GLY A 176 6.59 4.67 -6.84
CA GLY A 176 7.22 4.11 -5.64
C GLY A 176 8.56 4.76 -5.27
N GLN A 177 9.25 4.12 -4.36
CA GLN A 177 10.63 4.44 -3.99
C GLN A 177 11.58 3.64 -4.89
N TRP A 178 12.65 4.28 -5.35
CA TRP A 178 13.69 3.61 -6.14
C TRP A 178 14.69 2.90 -5.24
N TYR A 179 15.11 3.58 -4.19
CA TYR A 179 15.95 3.04 -3.14
C TYR A 179 15.13 2.68 -1.91
N TRP A 180 15.57 1.66 -1.21
CA TRP A 180 14.97 1.23 0.04
C TRP A 180 16.05 0.99 1.08
N GLY A 181 15.88 1.55 2.27
CA GLY A 181 16.84 1.46 3.36
C GLY A 181 16.55 0.36 4.39
N GLY A 182 15.49 -0.43 4.18
CA GLY A 182 15.18 -1.55 5.05
C GLY A 182 16.21 -2.66 4.94
N ALA A 183 16.49 -3.32 6.06
CA ALA A 183 17.42 -4.45 6.13
C ALA A 183 16.65 -5.70 6.58
N VAL A 184 16.68 -6.71 5.74
CA VAL A 184 16.11 -8.04 6.03
C VAL A 184 17.20 -9.06 5.70
N GLU A 185 17.47 -9.96 6.62
CA GLU A 185 18.41 -11.05 6.42
C GLU A 185 17.74 -12.19 5.67
N VAL A 186 18.33 -12.59 4.56
CA VAL A 186 17.90 -13.72 3.74
C VAL A 186 19.12 -14.64 3.57
N ASP A 187 19.02 -15.87 4.06
CA ASP A 187 20.09 -16.89 3.98
C ASP A 187 21.45 -16.38 4.48
N GLY A 188 21.44 -15.65 5.61
CA GLY A 188 22.66 -15.09 6.25
C GLY A 188 23.23 -13.84 5.58
N GLN A 189 22.51 -13.25 4.63
CA GLN A 189 22.93 -12.03 3.93
C GLN A 189 21.86 -10.94 4.01
N PHE A 190 22.27 -9.68 3.88
CA PHE A 190 21.39 -8.53 3.80
C PHE A 190 21.35 -8.00 2.36
N PRO A 191 20.46 -8.54 1.51
CA PRO A 191 20.36 -8.09 0.13
C PRO A 191 19.83 -6.66 0.04
N ASP A 192 20.19 -5.95 -1.02
CA ASP A 192 19.59 -4.66 -1.35
C ASP A 192 18.13 -4.89 -1.80
N LEU A 193 17.18 -4.42 -0.99
CA LEU A 193 15.73 -4.54 -1.24
C LEU A 193 15.17 -3.44 -2.15
N SER A 194 16.04 -2.60 -2.70
CA SER A 194 15.63 -1.49 -3.57
C SER A 194 14.97 -1.99 -4.85
N LYS A 195 14.00 -1.22 -5.33
CA LYS A 195 13.44 -1.43 -6.68
C LYS A 195 14.49 -1.30 -7.78
N LYS A 196 15.56 -0.57 -7.53
CA LYS A 196 16.74 -0.51 -8.41
C LYS A 196 17.20 -1.92 -8.79
N VAL A 197 17.44 -2.78 -7.80
CA VAL A 197 17.89 -4.16 -8.02
C VAL A 197 16.81 -5.00 -8.73
N ALA A 198 15.57 -4.90 -8.27
CA ALA A 198 14.47 -5.65 -8.87
C ALA A 198 14.21 -5.29 -10.35
N PHE A 199 14.45 -4.03 -10.73
CA PHE A 199 14.28 -3.57 -12.13
C PHE A 199 15.42 -3.94 -13.07
N GLU A 200 16.59 -4.38 -12.57
CA GLU A 200 17.77 -4.67 -13.42
C GLU A 200 17.43 -5.62 -14.59
N LYS A 201 16.70 -6.68 -14.33
CA LYS A 201 16.28 -7.67 -15.33
C LYS A 201 15.29 -7.13 -16.38
N TYR A 202 14.64 -6.00 -16.11
CA TYR A 202 13.65 -5.38 -16.99
C TYR A 202 14.14 -4.10 -17.68
N LEU A 203 15.40 -3.69 -17.48
CA LEU A 203 15.90 -2.41 -17.99
C LEU A 203 15.78 -2.24 -19.51
N GLN A 204 15.84 -3.35 -20.25
CA GLN A 204 15.75 -3.35 -21.72
C GLN A 204 14.30 -3.36 -22.25
N LEU A 205 13.31 -3.46 -21.39
CA LEU A 205 11.90 -3.60 -21.80
C LEU A 205 11.41 -2.46 -22.71
N PRO A 206 11.72 -1.17 -22.44
CA PRO A 206 11.32 -0.08 -23.35
C PRO A 206 11.99 -0.13 -24.72
N ALA A 207 13.22 -0.62 -24.79
CA ALA A 207 13.93 -0.77 -26.07
C ALA A 207 13.36 -1.91 -26.93
N ARG A 208 12.86 -2.96 -26.26
CA ARG A 208 12.24 -4.13 -26.88
C ARG A 208 10.80 -3.85 -27.32
N GLU A 209 10.01 -3.16 -26.50
CA GLU A 209 8.57 -2.95 -26.70
C GLU A 209 8.26 -1.50 -27.13
N LYS A 210 8.71 -1.12 -28.34
CA LYS A 210 8.60 0.26 -28.86
C LYS A 210 7.17 0.75 -29.11
N ARG A 211 6.17 -0.15 -29.12
CA ARG A 211 4.75 0.20 -29.26
C ARG A 211 4.16 0.83 -28.00
N ALA A 212 4.86 0.75 -26.87
CA ALA A 212 4.41 1.23 -25.59
C ALA A 212 5.37 2.28 -25.01
N ARG A 213 4.85 3.17 -24.21
CA ARG A 213 5.64 4.08 -23.37
C ARG A 213 5.75 3.49 -21.98
N PHE A 214 6.97 3.41 -21.44
CA PHE A 214 7.25 2.99 -20.08
C PHE A 214 7.63 4.18 -19.23
N GLU A 215 6.88 4.42 -18.17
CA GLU A 215 7.02 5.61 -17.32
C GLU A 215 7.18 5.21 -15.86
N LEU A 216 8.19 5.76 -15.20
CA LEU A 216 8.49 5.53 -13.79
C LEU A 216 8.29 6.82 -12.98
N ALA A 217 7.35 6.81 -12.05
CA ALA A 217 7.19 7.84 -11.04
C ALA A 217 7.94 7.41 -9.77
N MET A 218 9.26 7.42 -9.83
CA MET A 218 10.15 6.96 -8.76
C MET A 218 10.85 8.13 -8.09
N ASN A 219 11.00 8.03 -6.76
CA ASN A 219 11.76 9.00 -5.99
C ASN A 219 13.27 8.76 -6.20
N ILE A 220 13.82 9.45 -7.21
CA ILE A 220 15.24 9.43 -7.59
C ILE A 220 15.73 10.88 -7.57
N GLY A 221 16.79 11.15 -6.83
CA GLY A 221 17.37 12.49 -6.73
C GLY A 221 17.64 13.12 -8.09
N GLN A 222 17.52 14.46 -8.20
CA GLN A 222 17.70 15.13 -9.50
C GLN A 222 19.09 14.95 -10.09
N ALA A 223 20.12 14.91 -9.25
CA ALA A 223 21.53 14.72 -9.63
C ALA A 223 21.94 13.24 -9.69
N ASP A 224 21.04 12.31 -9.40
CA ASP A 224 21.35 10.88 -9.34
C ASP A 224 21.64 10.32 -10.75
N PRO A 225 22.78 9.64 -10.97
CA PRO A 225 23.17 9.07 -12.26
C PRO A 225 22.17 8.03 -12.79
N GLU A 226 21.40 7.38 -11.92
CA GLU A 226 20.35 6.44 -12.32
C GLU A 226 19.30 7.09 -13.25
N ARG A 227 19.05 8.39 -13.10
CA ARG A 227 18.13 9.11 -14.00
C ARG A 227 18.61 9.09 -15.45
N ALA A 228 19.90 9.33 -15.67
CA ALA A 228 20.51 9.27 -17.01
C ALA A 228 20.53 7.84 -17.55
N ARG A 229 20.88 6.87 -16.69
CA ARG A 229 20.90 5.45 -17.01
C ARG A 229 19.53 4.94 -17.47
N LEU A 230 18.48 5.23 -16.73
CA LEU A 230 17.11 4.83 -17.07
C LEU A 230 16.62 5.48 -18.36
N ARG A 231 16.86 6.81 -18.54
CA ARG A 231 16.48 7.51 -19.78
C ARG A 231 17.18 6.93 -21.01
N LYS A 232 18.48 6.61 -20.90
CA LYS A 232 19.24 5.97 -21.99
C LYS A 232 18.64 4.63 -22.41
N ARG A 233 17.96 3.93 -21.48
CA ARG A 233 17.25 2.66 -21.74
C ARG A 233 15.81 2.85 -22.20
N GLY A 234 15.35 4.09 -22.38
CA GLY A 234 14.01 4.39 -22.89
C GLY A 234 12.93 4.57 -21.83
N TRP A 235 13.30 4.53 -20.55
CA TRP A 235 12.37 4.82 -19.45
C TRP A 235 12.08 6.32 -19.34
N HIS A 236 10.80 6.68 -19.24
CA HIS A 236 10.38 8.04 -18.96
C HIS A 236 10.23 8.27 -17.47
N LEU A 237 10.91 9.28 -16.94
CA LEU A 237 10.88 9.57 -15.49
C LEU A 237 9.96 10.76 -15.22
N VAL A 238 9.05 10.59 -14.29
CA VAL A 238 8.19 11.64 -13.74
C VAL A 238 8.45 11.83 -12.26
N ASP A 239 8.21 13.03 -11.78
CA ASP A 239 8.31 13.34 -10.36
C ASP A 239 7.12 12.74 -9.60
N PRO A 240 7.34 11.77 -8.69
CA PRO A 240 6.29 11.14 -7.91
C PRO A 240 5.55 12.14 -7.01
N HIS A 241 6.25 13.15 -6.47
CA HIS A 241 5.64 14.19 -5.63
C HIS A 241 4.66 15.06 -6.42
N ARG A 242 4.91 15.26 -7.73
CA ARG A 242 3.99 15.98 -8.60
C ARG A 242 2.73 15.17 -8.89
N VAL A 243 2.87 13.89 -9.23
CA VAL A 243 1.75 13.05 -9.69
C VAL A 243 0.94 12.46 -8.54
N ALA A 244 1.54 12.29 -7.35
CA ALA A 244 0.87 11.76 -6.17
C ALA A 244 0.71 12.78 -5.02
N LYS A 245 0.91 14.07 -5.27
CA LYS A 245 0.77 15.13 -4.25
C LYS A 245 -0.58 15.11 -3.52
N THR A 246 -1.63 14.70 -4.21
CA THR A 246 -2.97 14.54 -3.65
C THR A 246 -3.61 13.26 -4.15
N PRO A 247 -4.57 12.65 -3.41
CA PRO A 247 -5.31 11.48 -3.87
C PRO A 247 -5.96 11.69 -5.25
N ALA A 248 -6.45 12.88 -5.55
CA ALA A 248 -7.03 13.20 -6.86
C ALA A 248 -5.99 13.18 -7.99
N ARG A 249 -4.76 13.69 -7.73
CA ARG A 249 -3.66 13.62 -8.71
C ARG A 249 -3.20 12.19 -8.91
N TYR A 250 -3.05 11.43 -7.83
CA TYR A 250 -2.71 10.01 -7.90
C TYR A 250 -3.73 9.24 -8.75
N ARG A 251 -5.03 9.38 -8.48
CA ARG A 251 -6.08 8.75 -9.30
C ARG A 251 -6.04 9.16 -10.76
N ARG A 252 -5.74 10.44 -11.04
CA ARG A 252 -5.58 10.92 -12.43
C ARG A 252 -4.37 10.27 -13.10
N TYR A 253 -3.26 10.14 -12.38
CA TYR A 253 -2.04 9.51 -12.88
C TYR A 253 -2.26 8.04 -13.22
N VAL A 254 -2.79 7.25 -12.27
CA VAL A 254 -3.14 5.84 -12.49
C VAL A 254 -4.13 5.70 -13.65
N GLY A 255 -5.20 6.51 -13.67
CA GLY A 255 -6.20 6.47 -14.74
C GLY A 255 -5.69 6.87 -16.12
N SER A 256 -4.53 7.52 -16.21
CA SER A 256 -3.88 7.86 -17.48
C SER A 256 -3.01 6.75 -18.08
N ALA A 257 -2.79 5.67 -17.33
CA ALA A 257 -2.04 4.50 -17.76
C ALA A 257 -2.94 3.50 -18.49
N SER A 258 -2.35 2.64 -19.32
CA SER A 258 -2.99 1.44 -19.87
C SER A 258 -2.92 0.29 -18.89
N ALA A 259 -1.79 0.14 -18.21
CA ALA A 259 -1.54 -0.89 -17.22
C ALA A 259 -0.44 -0.45 -16.23
N GLU A 260 -0.34 -1.14 -15.11
CA GLU A 260 0.85 -1.09 -14.27
C GLU A 260 1.92 -2.06 -14.80
N PHE A 261 3.18 -1.63 -14.73
CA PHE A 261 4.33 -2.52 -14.81
C PHE A 261 5.23 -2.26 -13.61
N THR A 262 5.44 -3.25 -12.75
CA THR A 262 6.26 -3.09 -11.56
C THR A 262 7.08 -4.33 -11.24
N ALA A 263 8.31 -4.12 -10.75
CA ALA A 263 9.11 -5.15 -10.10
C ALA A 263 8.87 -5.12 -8.58
N ILE A 264 9.01 -6.26 -7.92
CA ILE A 264 8.76 -6.44 -6.49
C ILE A 264 10.10 -6.52 -5.74
N LYS A 265 10.09 -6.21 -4.44
CA LYS A 265 11.25 -6.47 -3.58
C LYS A 265 11.62 -7.96 -3.66
N GLY A 266 12.90 -8.25 -3.89
CA GLY A 266 13.36 -9.62 -4.07
C GLY A 266 13.01 -10.56 -2.92
N VAL A 267 12.96 -10.05 -1.71
CA VAL A 267 12.59 -10.82 -0.51
C VAL A 267 11.13 -11.30 -0.55
N ASP A 268 10.20 -10.50 -1.01
CA ASP A 268 8.78 -10.92 -1.12
C ASP A 268 8.60 -12.04 -2.13
N VAL A 269 9.37 -11.99 -3.23
CA VAL A 269 9.42 -13.06 -4.23
C VAL A 269 10.10 -14.31 -3.67
N ALA A 270 11.26 -14.16 -3.02
CA ALA A 270 12.02 -15.30 -2.47
C ALA A 270 11.27 -16.01 -1.35
N TRP A 271 10.60 -15.26 -0.48
CA TRP A 271 9.85 -15.82 0.65
C TRP A 271 8.42 -16.22 0.31
N GLN A 272 7.96 -15.95 -0.89
CA GLN A 272 6.61 -16.28 -1.33
C GLN A 272 5.56 -15.77 -0.33
N THR A 273 5.67 -14.48 0.04
CA THR A 273 4.84 -13.86 1.08
C THR A 273 3.36 -13.81 0.74
N GLY A 274 3.00 -13.93 -0.55
CA GLY A 274 1.64 -13.71 -1.04
C GLY A 274 1.25 -12.23 -1.13
N TRP A 275 2.23 -11.32 -1.02
CA TRP A 275 1.98 -9.89 -1.05
C TRP A 275 1.48 -9.43 -2.42
N LEU A 276 0.30 -8.81 -2.42
CA LEU A 276 -0.25 -8.07 -3.55
C LEU A 276 -0.27 -6.58 -3.19
N SER A 277 0.24 -5.73 -4.07
CA SER A 277 0.37 -4.30 -3.80
C SER A 277 -1.00 -3.61 -3.65
N ASP A 278 -1.15 -2.76 -2.65
CA ASP A 278 -2.27 -1.80 -2.51
C ASP A 278 -2.38 -0.85 -3.72
N ARG A 279 -1.25 -0.53 -4.32
CA ARG A 279 -1.18 0.23 -5.58
C ARG A 279 -1.83 -0.58 -6.71
N ALA A 280 -1.52 -1.87 -6.85
CA ALA A 280 -2.13 -2.77 -7.83
C ALA A 280 -3.66 -2.81 -7.67
N ALA A 281 -4.18 -2.86 -6.44
CA ALA A 281 -5.61 -2.78 -6.16
C ALA A 281 -6.25 -1.50 -6.76
N THR A 282 -5.55 -0.37 -6.69
CA THR A 282 -6.01 0.90 -7.30
C THR A 282 -6.01 0.83 -8.84
N PHE A 283 -4.98 0.23 -9.45
CA PHE A 283 -4.93 0.02 -10.91
C PHE A 283 -6.08 -0.87 -11.36
N LEU A 284 -6.26 -2.02 -10.74
CA LEU A 284 -7.35 -2.96 -11.05
C LEU A 284 -8.73 -2.31 -10.91
N ALA A 285 -8.96 -1.54 -9.84
CA ALA A 285 -10.23 -0.85 -9.62
C ALA A 285 -10.55 0.16 -10.75
N MET A 286 -9.54 0.73 -11.40
CA MET A 286 -9.69 1.58 -12.59
C MET A 286 -9.78 0.81 -13.90
N GLY A 287 -9.84 -0.52 -13.88
CA GLY A 287 -9.79 -1.35 -15.07
C GLY A 287 -8.42 -1.30 -15.74
N ARG A 288 -7.34 -1.18 -14.96
CA ARG A 288 -5.95 -1.19 -15.44
C ARG A 288 -5.30 -2.51 -15.04
N PRO A 289 -4.96 -3.37 -16.01
CA PRO A 289 -4.25 -4.61 -15.73
C PRO A 289 -2.89 -4.35 -15.07
N VAL A 290 -2.33 -5.39 -14.46
CA VAL A 290 -1.08 -5.31 -13.71
C VAL A 290 -0.10 -6.38 -14.20
N ILE A 291 1.11 -5.96 -14.57
CA ILE A 291 2.26 -6.83 -14.81
C ILE A 291 3.19 -6.71 -13.62
N THR A 292 3.46 -7.81 -12.94
CA THR A 292 4.28 -7.84 -11.73
C THR A 292 4.94 -9.19 -11.55
N GLU A 293 5.85 -9.31 -10.60
CA GLU A 293 6.42 -10.60 -10.19
C GLU A 293 5.48 -11.33 -9.24
N ASP A 294 5.56 -12.67 -9.25
CA ASP A 294 4.76 -13.49 -8.33
C ASP A 294 5.46 -13.63 -6.97
N THR A 295 4.76 -13.27 -5.94
CA THR A 295 5.16 -13.44 -4.55
C THR A 295 4.47 -14.65 -3.90
N GLY A 296 3.88 -15.56 -4.69
CA GLY A 296 2.96 -16.58 -4.22
C GLY A 296 1.51 -16.11 -4.11
N GLY A 297 1.27 -14.83 -4.48
CA GLY A 297 -0.07 -14.22 -4.45
C GLY A 297 -0.98 -14.70 -5.57
N SER A 298 -0.42 -15.21 -6.66
CA SER A 298 -1.18 -15.75 -7.80
C SER A 298 -2.18 -16.83 -7.42
N LYS A 299 -1.87 -17.66 -6.41
CA LYS A 299 -2.74 -18.74 -5.91
C LYS A 299 -4.07 -18.24 -5.34
N TYR A 300 -4.11 -17.00 -4.91
CA TYR A 300 -5.28 -16.38 -4.26
C TYR A 300 -6.12 -15.54 -5.23
N LEU A 301 -5.78 -15.60 -6.52
CA LEU A 301 -6.46 -14.86 -7.57
C LEU A 301 -7.15 -15.83 -8.56
N PRO A 302 -8.30 -15.46 -9.13
CA PRO A 302 -8.86 -16.22 -10.24
C PRO A 302 -7.92 -16.12 -11.45
N ARG A 303 -7.93 -17.16 -12.29
CA ARG A 303 -7.10 -17.21 -13.51
C ARG A 303 -7.31 -15.98 -14.41
N GLU A 304 -8.52 -15.46 -14.45
CA GLU A 304 -8.93 -14.28 -15.22
C GLU A 304 -8.92 -13.01 -14.37
N SER A 305 -7.77 -12.67 -13.76
CA SER A 305 -7.66 -11.61 -12.76
C SER A 305 -7.23 -10.25 -13.30
N GLY A 306 -6.79 -10.16 -14.55
CA GLY A 306 -6.12 -8.96 -15.05
C GLY A 306 -4.67 -8.79 -14.57
N PHE A 307 -4.15 -9.71 -13.77
CA PHE A 307 -2.72 -9.81 -13.47
C PHE A 307 -1.98 -10.63 -14.51
N ARG A 308 -0.70 -10.26 -14.75
CA ARG A 308 0.28 -11.09 -15.44
C ARG A 308 1.54 -11.15 -14.59
N PHE A 309 1.91 -12.37 -14.23
CA PHE A 309 3.09 -12.62 -13.41
C PHE A 309 4.29 -12.92 -14.28
N VAL A 310 5.39 -12.21 -14.02
CA VAL A 310 6.61 -12.26 -14.83
C VAL A 310 7.84 -12.49 -13.96
N HIS A 311 8.90 -13.05 -14.52
CA HIS A 311 10.12 -13.35 -13.78
C HIS A 311 11.39 -12.88 -14.51
N ASP A 312 11.29 -12.58 -15.80
CA ASP A 312 12.38 -12.11 -16.65
C ASP A 312 11.90 -11.16 -17.74
N LEU A 313 12.83 -10.70 -18.58
CA LEU A 313 12.55 -9.77 -19.68
C LEU A 313 11.65 -10.41 -20.74
N GLU A 314 11.78 -11.72 -20.99
CA GLU A 314 11.02 -12.44 -22.02
C GLU A 314 9.54 -12.52 -21.63
N SER A 315 9.25 -13.01 -20.43
CA SER A 315 7.90 -13.07 -19.89
C SER A 315 7.27 -11.68 -19.75
N ALA A 316 8.08 -10.67 -19.38
CA ALA A 316 7.60 -9.28 -19.32
C ALA A 316 7.21 -8.74 -20.71
N SER A 317 8.01 -9.02 -21.74
CA SER A 317 7.72 -8.65 -23.13
C SER A 317 6.44 -9.34 -23.62
N ALA A 318 6.28 -10.63 -23.38
CA ALA A 318 5.07 -11.38 -23.72
C ALA A 318 3.82 -10.79 -23.05
N ALA A 319 3.91 -10.50 -21.75
CA ALA A 319 2.82 -9.88 -20.98
C ALA A 319 2.46 -8.48 -21.52
N VAL A 320 3.44 -7.65 -21.88
CA VAL A 320 3.21 -6.34 -22.52
C VAL A 320 2.46 -6.50 -23.85
N ASN A 321 2.86 -7.44 -24.67
CA ASN A 321 2.21 -7.69 -25.96
C ASN A 321 0.76 -8.16 -25.80
N GLU A 322 0.50 -9.06 -24.86
CA GLU A 322 -0.86 -9.48 -24.50
C GLU A 322 -1.70 -8.30 -23.99
N MET A 323 -1.14 -7.44 -23.12
CA MET A 323 -1.82 -6.24 -22.64
C MET A 323 -2.17 -5.25 -23.78
N ILE A 324 -1.39 -5.25 -24.85
CA ILE A 324 -1.66 -4.41 -26.01
C ILE A 324 -2.78 -4.98 -26.87
N SER A 325 -2.78 -6.30 -27.12
CA SER A 325 -3.77 -6.96 -27.98
C SER A 325 -5.13 -7.13 -27.31
N ASP A 326 -5.15 -7.51 -26.05
CA ASP A 326 -6.37 -7.93 -25.34
C ASP A 326 -6.85 -6.95 -24.25
N TRP A 327 -6.37 -5.70 -24.33
CA TRP A 327 -6.63 -4.68 -23.32
C TRP A 327 -8.11 -4.56 -22.90
N PRO A 328 -9.13 -4.57 -23.79
CA PRO A 328 -10.53 -4.45 -23.39
C PRO A 328 -11.01 -5.61 -22.50
N LEU A 329 -10.55 -6.83 -22.78
CA LEU A 329 -10.84 -8.01 -21.96
C LEU A 329 -10.17 -7.90 -20.59
N LEU A 330 -8.87 -7.65 -20.59
CA LEU A 330 -8.05 -7.54 -19.38
C LEU A 330 -8.52 -6.38 -18.48
N SER A 331 -8.99 -5.28 -19.07
CA SER A 331 -9.56 -4.16 -18.34
C SER A 331 -10.85 -4.57 -17.58
N ARG A 332 -11.73 -5.35 -18.21
CA ARG A 332 -12.93 -5.87 -17.54
C ARG A 332 -12.58 -6.86 -16.42
N GLN A 333 -11.69 -7.81 -16.69
CA GLN A 333 -11.20 -8.76 -15.68
C GLN A 333 -10.57 -8.05 -14.48
N SER A 334 -9.74 -7.03 -14.72
CA SER A 334 -9.15 -6.18 -13.68
C SER A 334 -10.22 -5.55 -12.79
N ARG A 335 -11.25 -4.97 -13.39
CA ARG A 335 -12.35 -4.36 -12.62
C ARG A 335 -13.14 -5.39 -11.84
N SER A 336 -13.45 -6.54 -12.44
CA SER A 336 -14.20 -7.61 -11.79
C SER A 336 -13.47 -8.09 -10.54
N VAL A 337 -12.19 -8.42 -10.66
CA VAL A 337 -11.40 -8.91 -9.52
C VAL A 337 -11.22 -7.84 -8.44
N ALA A 338 -11.11 -6.56 -8.82
CA ALA A 338 -11.04 -5.48 -7.84
C ALA A 338 -12.31 -5.38 -6.99
N VAL A 339 -13.49 -5.50 -7.61
CA VAL A 339 -14.78 -5.48 -6.91
C VAL A 339 -14.97 -6.74 -6.06
N GLU A 340 -14.53 -7.88 -6.56
CA GLU A 340 -14.74 -9.17 -5.90
C GLU A 340 -13.80 -9.36 -4.70
N LEU A 341 -12.49 -9.09 -4.87
CA LEU A 341 -11.47 -9.45 -3.88
C LEU A 341 -10.89 -8.25 -3.12
N PHE A 342 -10.81 -7.07 -3.73
CA PHE A 342 -10.10 -5.92 -3.15
C PHE A 342 -11.04 -4.83 -2.62
N ASP A 343 -12.38 -4.96 -2.81
CA ASP A 343 -13.30 -3.94 -2.33
C ASP A 343 -13.24 -3.76 -0.82
N SER A 344 -13.04 -2.53 -0.38
CA SER A 344 -12.81 -2.19 1.02
C SER A 344 -14.03 -2.49 1.92
N GLU A 345 -15.25 -2.27 1.45
CA GLU A 345 -16.45 -2.52 2.23
C GLU A 345 -16.66 -4.02 2.44
N ARG A 346 -16.50 -4.81 1.37
CA ARG A 346 -16.62 -6.26 1.39
C ARG A 346 -15.57 -6.92 2.30
N ASN A 347 -14.29 -6.52 2.15
CA ASN A 347 -13.21 -7.07 2.96
C ASN A 347 -13.34 -6.68 4.43
N LEU A 348 -13.58 -5.40 4.73
CA LEU A 348 -13.76 -4.94 6.10
C LEU A 348 -14.94 -5.65 6.78
N ARG A 349 -16.04 -5.88 6.07
CA ARG A 349 -17.17 -6.65 6.59
C ARG A 349 -16.74 -8.06 7.00
N LYS A 350 -15.98 -8.74 6.13
CA LYS A 350 -15.50 -10.11 6.36
C LYS A 350 -14.54 -10.17 7.56
N ILE A 351 -13.49 -9.34 7.58
CA ILE A 351 -12.45 -9.41 8.61
C ILE A 351 -12.90 -8.91 9.98
N LEU A 352 -13.91 -8.01 10.02
CA LEU A 352 -14.52 -7.55 11.26
C LEU A 352 -15.64 -8.47 11.77
N GLY A 353 -15.95 -9.56 11.05
CA GLY A 353 -17.01 -10.49 11.43
C GLY A 353 -18.42 -9.89 11.38
N LEU A 354 -18.63 -8.86 10.53
CA LEU A 354 -19.93 -8.21 10.41
C LEU A 354 -20.88 -9.06 9.55
N PRO A 355 -22.18 -9.11 9.87
CA PRO A 355 -23.16 -9.89 9.10
C PRO A 355 -23.16 -9.45 7.63
N SER A 356 -23.37 -10.41 6.74
CA SER A 356 -23.57 -10.14 5.32
C SER A 356 -24.72 -9.13 5.20
N GLY A 357 -24.45 -7.93 4.70
CA GLY A 357 -25.51 -6.95 4.50
C GLY A 357 -26.53 -7.52 3.52
N LEU A 358 -27.81 -7.34 3.81
CA LEU A 358 -28.86 -7.50 2.81
C LEU A 358 -28.49 -6.61 1.61
N ALA A 359 -28.41 -7.22 0.43
CA ALA A 359 -28.10 -6.55 -0.84
C ALA A 359 -29.17 -5.50 -1.16
#